data_fd89b99302ad57f3c720ade1618af786
#
_entry.id   fd89b99302ad57f3c720ade1618af786
#
_cell.length_a   1.000
_cell.length_b   1.000
_cell.length_c   1.000
_cell.angle_alpha   90.00
_cell.angle_beta   90.00
_cell.angle_gamma   90.00
#
_symmetry.space_group_name_H-M   'P 1'
#
loop_
_entity.id
_entity.type
_entity.pdbx_description
1 polymer ?
#
loop_
_entity_poly.entity_id
_entity_poly.type
_entity_poly.pdbx_seq_one_letter_code
_entity_poly.pdbx_strand_id
1 'polypeptide(L)'
;MTAAALSACLVVSVSTPAQALDPTLPAAAEPQGTAQWYAVAAGSDPDVQRDGFSIRDDFRRGPRISSDVTVVRPVDGTVPTAGGFGGRHVDGCSACSTDHHGLDFAARAGTPALAVMSGTVVSAGVLGGYGNQVLLRHPDGTETRYAHLSRIDVVVGRRVAVGEPVGAVGSTGISTGAHLHLEVILGGVPVDPAPWLAARGLL
;
A
#
# COMPACT_ATOMS: atom_id res chain seq x y z
N MET A 1 -32.24 16.43 -57.70
CA MET A 1 -31.93 17.56 -56.82
C MET A 1 -31.19 17.03 -55.61
N THR A 2 -29.88 17.11 -55.65
CA THR A 2 -28.98 16.57 -54.61
C THR A 2 -28.46 17.76 -53.78
N ALA A 3 -28.82 17.77 -52.47
CA ALA A 3 -28.32 18.77 -51.52
C ALA A 3 -27.06 18.24 -50.88
N ALA A 4 -25.93 18.89 -51.13
CA ALA A 4 -24.67 18.62 -50.45
C ALA A 4 -24.60 19.43 -49.13
N ALA A 5 -24.45 18.75 -48.01
CA ALA A 5 -24.21 19.37 -46.73
C ALA A 5 -22.69 19.58 -46.54
N LEU A 6 -22.27 20.84 -46.48
CA LEU A 6 -20.93 21.25 -46.12
C LEU A 6 -20.78 21.22 -44.59
N SER A 7 -19.93 20.32 -44.09
CA SER A 7 -19.53 20.28 -42.69
C SER A 7 -18.36 21.25 -42.49
N ALA A 8 -18.60 22.33 -41.76
CA ALA A 8 -17.54 23.28 -41.37
C ALA A 8 -16.84 22.78 -40.11
N CYS A 9 -15.55 22.43 -40.27
CA CYS A 9 -14.68 22.06 -39.14
C CYS A 9 -14.15 23.35 -38.50
N LEU A 10 -14.59 23.63 -37.24
CA LEU A 10 -14.11 24.77 -36.46
C LEU A 10 -12.79 24.39 -35.77
N VAL A 11 -11.69 24.94 -36.28
CA VAL A 11 -10.38 24.81 -35.62
C VAL A 11 -10.25 25.95 -34.60
N VAL A 12 -10.33 25.63 -33.32
CA VAL A 12 -10.03 26.56 -32.23
C VAL A 12 -8.53 26.53 -31.95
N SER A 13 -7.83 27.57 -32.39
CA SER A 13 -6.44 27.81 -32.07
C SER A 13 -6.37 28.47 -30.68
N VAL A 14 -5.89 27.75 -29.68
CA VAL A 14 -5.54 28.31 -28.37
C VAL A 14 -4.11 28.81 -28.44
N SER A 15 -3.93 30.13 -28.56
CA SER A 15 -2.63 30.78 -28.41
C SER A 15 -2.34 30.99 -26.93
N THR A 16 -1.36 30.29 -26.41
CA THR A 16 -0.77 30.57 -25.08
C THR A 16 0.14 31.78 -25.20
N PRO A 17 0.02 32.80 -24.31
CA PRO A 17 0.99 33.89 -24.29
C PRO A 17 2.35 33.38 -23.84
N ALA A 18 3.38 33.60 -24.66
CA ALA A 18 4.76 33.41 -24.23
C ALA A 18 5.08 34.42 -23.13
N GLN A 19 5.28 33.94 -21.92
CA GLN A 19 5.82 34.76 -20.85
C GLN A 19 7.30 34.99 -21.12
N ALA A 20 7.66 36.25 -21.34
CA ALA A 20 9.04 36.67 -21.48
C ALA A 20 9.76 36.40 -20.13
N LEU A 21 10.83 35.60 -20.18
CA LEU A 21 11.73 35.41 -19.06
C LEU A 21 12.46 36.73 -18.76
N ASP A 22 12.32 37.25 -17.57
CA ASP A 22 13.05 38.41 -17.08
C ASP A 22 14.55 38.06 -16.92
N PRO A 23 15.46 38.69 -17.62
CA PRO A 23 16.89 38.37 -17.57
C PRO A 23 17.63 38.90 -16.32
N THR A 24 16.91 39.42 -15.33
CA THR A 24 17.50 40.04 -14.14
C THR A 24 17.49 39.18 -12.88
N LEU A 25 17.03 37.92 -12.95
CA LEU A 25 17.15 37.03 -11.81
C LEU A 25 18.60 36.55 -11.67
N PRO A 26 19.24 36.72 -10.51
CA PRO A 26 20.57 36.17 -10.29
C PRO A 26 20.53 34.65 -10.37
N ALA A 27 21.46 34.08 -11.12
CA ALA A 27 21.64 32.63 -11.19
C ALA A 27 21.73 32.05 -9.79
N ALA A 28 20.92 31.06 -9.49
CA ALA A 28 20.99 30.29 -8.25
C ALA A 28 22.42 29.77 -8.10
N ALA A 29 23.09 30.17 -7.00
CA ALA A 29 24.43 29.69 -6.68
C ALA A 29 24.36 28.16 -6.56
N GLU A 30 25.16 27.48 -7.35
CA GLU A 30 25.36 26.03 -7.20
C GLU A 30 25.94 25.76 -5.81
N PRO A 31 25.45 24.78 -5.05
CA PRO A 31 26.07 24.41 -3.79
C PRO A 31 27.45 23.82 -4.08
N GLN A 32 28.48 24.60 -3.82
CA GLN A 32 29.89 24.14 -3.77
C GLN A 32 30.07 23.26 -2.52
N GLY A 33 29.42 22.09 -2.52
CA GLY A 33 29.73 21.02 -1.61
C GLY A 33 30.78 20.13 -2.26
N THR A 34 32.04 20.28 -1.85
CA THR A 34 33.07 19.30 -2.16
C THR A 34 32.62 17.97 -1.58
N ALA A 35 32.24 17.01 -2.47
CA ALA A 35 31.98 15.65 -2.07
C ALA A 35 33.30 15.09 -1.47
N GLN A 36 33.33 14.97 -0.14
CA GLN A 36 34.42 14.30 0.54
C GLN A 36 34.26 12.78 0.30
N TRP A 37 35.04 12.23 -0.61
CA TRP A 37 35.17 10.79 -0.78
C TRP A 37 36.08 10.28 0.33
N TYR A 38 35.51 9.59 1.30
CA TYR A 38 36.30 8.81 2.25
C TYR A 38 36.65 7.48 1.60
N ALA A 39 37.87 7.32 1.12
CA ALA A 39 38.41 6.03 0.77
C ALA A 39 38.67 5.27 2.09
N VAL A 40 37.81 4.31 2.41
CA VAL A 40 38.11 3.33 3.47
C VAL A 40 39.13 2.37 2.90
N ALA A 41 40.39 2.50 3.30
CA ALA A 41 41.41 1.53 2.98
C ALA A 41 41.01 0.18 3.57
N ALA A 42 40.94 -0.84 2.72
CA ALA A 42 40.78 -2.21 3.15
C ALA A 42 42.09 -2.64 3.84
N GLY A 43 42.10 -2.71 5.15
CA GLY A 43 43.24 -3.21 5.90
C GLY A 43 43.28 -2.70 7.31
N SER A 44 43.17 -3.65 8.24
CA SER A 44 43.34 -3.54 9.69
C SER A 44 42.13 -2.92 10.44
N ASP A 45 41.53 -3.79 11.16
CA ASP A 45 40.56 -3.56 12.23
C ASP A 45 41.17 -2.66 13.31
N PRO A 46 40.71 -1.42 13.51
CA PRO A 46 41.04 -0.70 14.73
C PRO A 46 39.95 -1.09 15.73
N ASP A 47 40.32 -1.88 16.70
CA ASP A 47 39.61 -2.03 17.97
C ASP A 47 39.47 -0.63 18.61
N VAL A 48 38.42 0.11 18.28
CA VAL A 48 38.14 1.41 18.84
C VAL A 48 37.41 1.21 20.16
N GLN A 49 38.18 0.94 21.18
CA GLN A 49 37.75 0.94 22.57
C GLN A 49 37.63 2.39 23.03
N ARG A 50 36.45 2.98 23.04
CA ARG A 50 36.10 4.21 23.72
C ARG A 50 35.06 3.94 24.79
N ASP A 51 35.41 4.22 26.04
CA ASP A 51 34.52 4.31 27.19
C ASP A 51 33.70 3.07 27.52
N GLY A 52 34.30 1.86 27.39
CA GLY A 52 33.67 0.61 27.81
C GLY A 52 32.50 0.16 26.94
N PHE A 53 32.28 0.77 25.79
CA PHE A 53 31.27 0.39 24.81
C PHE A 53 31.90 -0.51 23.74
N SER A 54 31.70 -1.82 23.84
CA SER A 54 32.10 -2.75 22.79
C SER A 54 30.97 -2.87 21.77
N ILE A 55 31.17 -2.33 20.56
CA ILE A 55 30.32 -2.69 19.42
C ILE A 55 30.74 -4.08 18.98
N ARG A 56 30.02 -5.10 19.45
CA ARG A 56 30.17 -6.45 18.93
C ARG A 56 29.70 -6.47 17.46
N ASP A 57 30.40 -7.24 16.65
CA ASP A 57 30.20 -7.48 15.21
C ASP A 57 28.78 -7.95 14.78
N ASP A 58 27.73 -7.44 15.37
CA ASP A 58 26.36 -7.74 14.93
C ASP A 58 25.99 -7.10 13.60
N PHE A 59 26.80 -6.14 13.11
CA PHE A 59 26.58 -5.50 11.81
C PHE A 59 27.00 -6.35 10.59
N ARG A 60 27.76 -7.43 10.75
CA ARG A 60 28.09 -8.36 9.66
C ARG A 60 27.02 -9.40 9.36
N ARG A 61 26.04 -9.55 10.23
CA ARG A 61 24.82 -10.27 9.92
C ARG A 61 23.79 -9.23 9.51
N GLY A 62 23.63 -9.03 8.19
CA GLY A 62 22.42 -8.38 7.69
C GLY A 62 21.20 -8.95 8.40
N PRO A 63 20.07 -8.21 8.49
CA PRO A 63 18.91 -8.67 9.21
C PRO A 63 18.67 -10.13 8.79
N ARG A 64 18.86 -11.07 9.75
CA ARG A 64 18.38 -12.43 9.56
C ARG A 64 16.90 -12.25 9.33
N ILE A 65 16.46 -12.41 8.09
CA ILE A 65 15.07 -12.66 7.82
C ILE A 65 14.81 -13.97 8.55
N SER A 66 14.30 -13.85 9.78
CA SER A 66 13.77 -15.00 10.50
C SER A 66 12.76 -15.62 9.55
N SER A 67 12.91 -16.92 9.28
CA SER A 67 11.94 -17.69 8.49
C SER A 67 10.55 -17.74 9.15
N ASP A 68 10.41 -17.23 10.36
CA ASP A 68 9.14 -17.02 11.03
C ASP A 68 8.49 -15.75 10.47
N VAL A 69 7.77 -15.93 9.36
CA VAL A 69 6.86 -14.89 8.86
C VAL A 69 5.78 -14.71 9.92
N THR A 70 5.97 -13.72 10.78
CA THR A 70 4.96 -13.36 11.77
C THR A 70 3.75 -12.81 11.03
N VAL A 71 2.61 -13.43 11.22
CA VAL A 71 1.32 -13.01 10.68
C VAL A 71 0.42 -12.64 11.83
N VAL A 72 -0.34 -11.55 11.71
CA VAL A 72 -1.31 -11.11 12.71
C VAL A 72 -2.68 -10.93 12.07
N ARG A 73 -3.71 -10.82 12.90
CA ARG A 73 -5.06 -10.50 12.42
C ARG A 73 -5.09 -9.09 11.84
N PRO A 74 -5.89 -8.86 10.79
CA PRO A 74 -6.00 -7.53 10.15
C PRO A 74 -6.79 -6.53 11.00
N VAL A 75 -7.51 -7.00 12.03
CA VAL A 75 -8.27 -6.20 12.98
C VAL A 75 -8.07 -6.81 14.37
N ASP A 76 -7.83 -5.96 15.39
CA ASP A 76 -7.67 -6.40 16.76
C ASP A 76 -8.94 -7.02 17.35
N GLY A 77 -8.74 -7.97 18.27
CA GLY A 77 -9.79 -8.65 19.01
C GLY A 77 -10.48 -9.76 18.22
N THR A 78 -11.57 -10.29 18.78
CA THR A 78 -12.42 -11.30 18.14
C THR A 78 -13.45 -10.60 17.30
N VAL A 79 -13.21 -10.49 16.00
CA VAL A 79 -14.13 -9.89 15.04
C VAL A 79 -14.73 -11.02 14.21
N PRO A 80 -16.07 -11.20 14.22
CA PRO A 80 -16.73 -12.19 13.39
C PRO A 80 -16.54 -11.83 11.90
N THR A 81 -16.45 -12.82 11.06
CA THR A 81 -16.45 -12.63 9.61
C THR A 81 -17.86 -12.20 9.16
N ALA A 82 -17.92 -11.18 8.29
CA ALA A 82 -19.16 -10.65 7.76
C ALA A 82 -19.50 -11.23 6.37
N GLY A 83 -18.51 -11.71 5.61
CA GLY A 83 -18.66 -12.33 4.30
C GLY A 83 -17.45 -13.18 3.93
N GLY A 84 -17.68 -14.38 3.39
CA GLY A 84 -16.65 -15.32 2.95
C GLY A 84 -16.25 -15.11 1.50
N PHE A 85 -15.19 -15.82 1.08
CA PHE A 85 -14.63 -15.84 -0.27
C PHE A 85 -15.53 -16.60 -1.25
N GLY A 86 -15.55 -16.17 -2.52
CA GLY A 86 -16.18 -16.86 -3.64
C GLY A 86 -17.56 -16.34 -3.99
N GLY A 87 -18.34 -17.20 -4.67
CA GLY A 87 -19.67 -16.83 -5.17
C GLY A 87 -20.63 -16.45 -4.06
N ARG A 88 -21.26 -15.27 -4.15
CA ARG A 88 -22.26 -14.79 -3.19
C ARG A 88 -23.39 -14.01 -3.85
N HIS A 89 -24.52 -13.97 -3.18
CA HIS A 89 -25.60 -13.03 -3.47
C HIS A 89 -25.76 -12.08 -2.28
N VAL A 90 -25.86 -10.78 -2.55
CA VAL A 90 -26.09 -9.77 -1.51
C VAL A 90 -27.45 -9.12 -1.76
N ASP A 91 -28.42 -9.47 -0.93
CA ASP A 91 -29.78 -8.94 -1.04
C ASP A 91 -29.80 -7.41 -0.95
N GLY A 92 -30.52 -6.78 -1.87
CA GLY A 92 -30.66 -5.32 -1.92
C GLY A 92 -29.44 -4.56 -2.45
N CYS A 93 -28.37 -5.25 -2.89
CA CYS A 93 -27.19 -4.62 -3.47
C CYS A 93 -26.91 -5.13 -4.90
N SER A 94 -27.52 -4.50 -5.89
CA SER A 94 -27.29 -4.87 -7.31
C SER A 94 -25.88 -4.51 -7.82
N ALA A 95 -25.17 -3.64 -7.14
CA ALA A 95 -23.81 -3.24 -7.48
C ALA A 95 -22.73 -4.10 -6.78
N CYS A 96 -23.12 -4.93 -5.79
CA CYS A 96 -22.18 -5.80 -5.10
C CYS A 96 -21.71 -6.94 -6.02
N SER A 97 -20.41 -7.26 -5.92
CA SER A 97 -19.85 -8.38 -6.67
C SER A 97 -20.51 -9.71 -6.30
N THR A 98 -20.84 -10.50 -7.31
CA THR A 98 -21.30 -11.90 -7.15
C THR A 98 -20.14 -12.86 -6.94
N ASP A 99 -18.90 -12.41 -7.15
CA ASP A 99 -17.66 -13.15 -6.88
C ASP A 99 -16.81 -12.34 -5.91
N HIS A 100 -16.69 -12.81 -4.68
CA HIS A 100 -16.04 -12.14 -3.58
C HIS A 100 -14.59 -12.60 -3.45
N HIS A 101 -13.66 -11.71 -3.71
CA HIS A 101 -12.21 -12.01 -3.77
C HIS A 101 -11.51 -11.99 -2.41
N GLY A 102 -12.24 -11.84 -1.30
CA GLY A 102 -11.66 -11.68 0.02
C GLY A 102 -12.50 -12.23 1.15
N LEU A 103 -12.13 -11.81 2.36
CA LEU A 103 -12.84 -12.11 3.60
C LEU A 103 -13.21 -10.79 4.26
N ASP A 104 -14.50 -10.64 4.62
CA ASP A 104 -15.00 -9.43 5.26
C ASP A 104 -14.99 -9.58 6.78
N PHE A 105 -14.35 -8.64 7.49
CA PHE A 105 -14.32 -8.56 8.95
C PHE A 105 -15.29 -7.49 9.42
N ALA A 106 -16.33 -7.89 10.13
CA ALA A 106 -17.30 -6.98 10.73
C ALA A 106 -16.63 -6.19 11.87
N ALA A 107 -16.24 -4.97 11.59
CA ALA A 107 -15.60 -4.07 12.53
C ALA A 107 -16.22 -2.66 12.41
N ARG A 108 -16.19 -1.89 13.50
CA ARG A 108 -16.73 -0.52 13.52
C ARG A 108 -15.88 0.40 12.63
N ALA A 109 -16.52 1.36 11.98
CA ALA A 109 -15.80 2.42 11.29
C ALA A 109 -14.81 3.11 12.24
N GLY A 110 -13.59 3.38 11.76
CA GLY A 110 -12.51 3.95 12.55
C GLY A 110 -11.62 2.94 13.28
N THR A 111 -12.00 1.65 13.36
CA THR A 111 -11.12 0.60 13.90
C THR A 111 -9.84 0.52 13.05
N PRO A 112 -8.64 0.43 13.64
CA PRO A 112 -7.41 0.29 12.87
C PRO A 112 -7.42 -0.97 11.99
N ALA A 113 -7.06 -0.81 10.72
CA ALA A 113 -6.75 -1.90 9.80
C ALA A 113 -5.25 -2.16 9.84
N LEU A 114 -4.83 -3.36 10.26
CA LEU A 114 -3.44 -3.71 10.56
C LEU A 114 -2.82 -4.52 9.42
N ALA A 115 -1.56 -4.22 9.10
CA ALA A 115 -0.79 -5.03 8.18
C ALA A 115 -0.63 -6.47 8.71
N VAL A 116 -1.20 -7.45 8.02
CA VAL A 116 -1.14 -8.87 8.45
C VAL A 116 0.28 -9.41 8.47
N MET A 117 1.17 -8.86 7.64
CA MET A 117 2.59 -9.17 7.55
C MET A 117 3.36 -7.88 7.27
N SER A 118 4.66 -7.85 7.60
CA SER A 118 5.52 -6.76 7.14
C SER A 118 5.63 -6.75 5.62
N GLY A 119 5.69 -5.54 5.02
CA GLY A 119 5.69 -5.41 3.56
C GLY A 119 5.98 -4.00 3.07
N THR A 120 5.81 -3.82 1.77
CA THR A 120 5.92 -2.52 1.10
C THR A 120 4.58 -2.15 0.47
N VAL A 121 4.14 -0.93 0.65
CA VAL A 121 2.92 -0.41 0.02
C VAL A 121 3.13 -0.28 -1.49
N VAL A 122 2.38 -1.05 -2.28
CA VAL A 122 2.45 -0.99 -3.76
C VAL A 122 1.30 -0.21 -4.36
N SER A 123 0.20 -0.03 -3.62
CA SER A 123 -0.92 0.83 -4.00
C SER A 123 -1.61 1.40 -2.76
N ALA A 124 -2.00 2.67 -2.80
CA ALA A 124 -2.78 3.33 -1.76
C ALA A 124 -3.63 4.44 -2.41
N GLY A 125 -4.95 4.39 -2.24
CA GLY A 125 -5.88 5.34 -2.85
C GLY A 125 -7.23 4.74 -3.17
N VAL A 126 -8.05 5.45 -3.94
CA VAL A 126 -9.37 4.99 -4.37
C VAL A 126 -9.24 4.05 -5.56
N LEU A 127 -9.90 2.89 -5.49
CA LEU A 127 -9.92 1.88 -6.55
C LEU A 127 -11.33 1.30 -6.75
N GLY A 128 -12.11 1.87 -7.68
CA GLY A 128 -13.42 1.33 -8.08
C GLY A 128 -14.30 0.92 -6.90
N GLY A 129 -14.83 -0.30 -6.95
CA GLY A 129 -15.70 -0.86 -5.92
C GLY A 129 -15.03 -1.04 -4.55
N TYR A 130 -13.73 -1.16 -4.48
CA TYR A 130 -12.96 -1.26 -3.23
C TYR A 130 -12.99 0.04 -2.40
N GLY A 131 -13.32 1.19 -3.01
CA GLY A 131 -13.22 2.49 -2.35
C GLY A 131 -11.78 2.84 -1.99
N ASN A 132 -11.54 3.40 -0.81
CA ASN A 132 -10.18 3.60 -0.30
C ASN A 132 -9.56 2.24 0.01
N GLN A 133 -8.41 1.96 -0.61
CA GLN A 133 -7.70 0.70 -0.44
C GLN A 133 -6.19 0.90 -0.28
N VAL A 134 -5.55 -0.09 0.37
CA VAL A 134 -4.11 -0.26 0.44
C VAL A 134 -3.78 -1.67 -0.04
N LEU A 135 -2.75 -1.79 -0.90
CA LEU A 135 -2.17 -3.06 -1.32
C LEU A 135 -0.74 -3.14 -0.82
N LEU A 136 -0.42 -4.17 -0.07
CA LEU A 136 0.93 -4.48 0.41
C LEU A 136 1.51 -5.64 -0.40
N ARG A 137 2.81 -5.57 -0.68
CA ARG A 137 3.61 -6.71 -1.15
C ARG A 137 4.55 -7.15 -0.05
N HIS A 138 4.52 -8.44 0.27
CA HIS A 138 5.30 -9.07 1.33
C HIS A 138 6.59 -9.68 0.80
N PRO A 139 7.61 -9.94 1.66
CA PRO A 139 8.90 -10.48 1.24
C PRO A 139 8.82 -11.88 0.59
N ASP A 140 7.79 -12.66 0.89
CA ASP A 140 7.54 -13.99 0.31
C ASP A 140 6.83 -13.95 -1.05
N GLY A 141 6.52 -12.73 -1.57
CA GLY A 141 5.80 -12.52 -2.81
C GLY A 141 4.28 -12.52 -2.68
N THR A 142 3.74 -12.82 -1.50
CA THR A 142 2.31 -12.66 -1.21
C THR A 142 1.94 -11.18 -1.26
N GLU A 143 0.71 -10.88 -1.70
CA GLU A 143 0.15 -9.54 -1.57
C GLU A 143 -1.12 -9.60 -0.72
N THR A 144 -1.37 -8.52 0.03
CA THR A 144 -2.62 -8.36 0.79
C THR A 144 -3.25 -7.02 0.51
N ARG A 145 -4.57 -7.01 0.28
CA ARG A 145 -5.37 -5.80 0.06
C ARG A 145 -6.30 -5.56 1.21
N TYR A 146 -6.38 -4.30 1.61
CA TYR A 146 -7.25 -3.76 2.66
C TYR A 146 -8.18 -2.75 2.00
N ALA A 147 -9.48 -3.01 1.99
CA ALA A 147 -10.43 -2.16 1.27
C ALA A 147 -11.56 -1.63 2.15
N HIS A 148 -12.40 -0.78 1.56
CA HIS A 148 -13.49 -0.03 2.18
C HIS A 148 -13.05 0.90 3.32
N LEU A 149 -11.76 1.31 3.32
CA LEU A 149 -11.19 2.12 4.38
C LEU A 149 -11.87 3.50 4.48
N SER A 150 -12.05 4.01 5.71
CA SER A 150 -12.48 5.39 5.94
C SER A 150 -11.34 6.39 5.72
N ARG A 151 -10.09 5.99 6.02
CA ARG A 151 -8.87 6.75 5.74
C ARG A 151 -7.72 5.81 5.44
N ILE A 152 -6.70 6.33 4.77
CA ILE A 152 -5.45 5.65 4.46
C ILE A 152 -4.35 6.35 5.27
N ASP A 153 -3.53 5.58 6.00
CA ASP A 153 -2.49 6.10 6.90
C ASP A 153 -1.07 5.90 6.33
N VAL A 154 -0.97 5.37 5.10
CA VAL A 154 0.29 5.04 4.43
C VAL A 154 0.33 5.57 3.01
N VAL A 155 1.54 5.65 2.43
CA VAL A 155 1.77 6.09 1.03
C VAL A 155 2.53 5.01 0.26
N VAL A 156 2.38 4.99 -1.06
CA VAL A 156 3.10 4.06 -1.95
C VAL A 156 4.61 4.16 -1.73
N GLY A 157 5.27 3.01 -1.68
CA GLY A 157 6.71 2.88 -1.43
C GLY A 157 7.09 2.79 0.06
N ARG A 158 6.17 3.12 0.98
CA ARG A 158 6.43 2.97 2.43
C ARG A 158 6.57 1.51 2.81
N ARG A 159 7.56 1.19 3.64
CA ARG A 159 7.65 -0.09 4.34
C ARG A 159 6.82 -0.04 5.62
N VAL A 160 6.07 -1.09 5.87
CA VAL A 160 5.26 -1.26 7.06
C VAL A 160 5.69 -2.52 7.81
N ALA A 161 5.65 -2.45 9.13
CA ALA A 161 5.87 -3.62 9.98
C ALA A 161 4.58 -4.44 10.09
N VAL A 162 4.69 -5.72 10.47
CA VAL A 162 3.55 -6.55 10.85
C VAL A 162 2.81 -5.89 12.03
N GLY A 163 1.47 -5.84 11.98
CA GLY A 163 0.64 -5.19 12.99
C GLY A 163 0.61 -3.66 12.92
N GLU A 164 1.34 -3.04 12.01
CA GLU A 164 1.31 -1.59 11.84
C GLU A 164 -0.01 -1.15 11.16
N PRO A 165 -0.69 -0.10 11.64
CA PRO A 165 -1.89 0.41 11.01
C PRO A 165 -1.62 0.93 9.59
N VAL A 166 -2.39 0.47 8.61
CA VAL A 166 -2.34 0.93 7.21
C VAL A 166 -3.47 1.88 6.87
N GLY A 167 -4.48 1.94 7.74
CA GLY A 167 -5.66 2.77 7.61
C GLY A 167 -6.68 2.45 8.68
N ALA A 168 -7.92 2.86 8.48
CA ALA A 168 -9.02 2.57 9.38
C ALA A 168 -10.21 2.00 8.62
N VAL A 169 -10.90 1.05 9.25
CA VAL A 169 -12.14 0.45 8.75
C VAL A 169 -13.16 1.52 8.39
N GLY A 170 -13.88 1.30 7.31
CA GLY A 170 -14.92 2.21 6.83
C GLY A 170 -16.01 1.48 6.04
N SER A 171 -16.63 2.24 5.12
CA SER A 171 -17.67 1.75 4.20
C SER A 171 -17.59 2.51 2.88
N THR A 172 -16.37 2.84 2.42
CA THR A 172 -16.16 3.53 1.14
C THR A 172 -16.26 2.56 -0.04
N GLY A 173 -16.54 3.07 -1.24
CA GLY A 173 -16.77 2.24 -2.41
C GLY A 173 -18.12 1.51 -2.39
N ILE A 174 -18.17 0.29 -2.91
CA ILE A 174 -19.39 -0.54 -2.92
C ILE A 174 -19.42 -1.41 -1.67
N SER A 175 -20.12 -0.95 -0.64
CA SER A 175 -20.20 -1.58 0.67
C SER A 175 -21.59 -1.41 1.26
N THR A 176 -22.11 -2.42 1.92
CA THR A 176 -23.42 -2.39 2.60
C THR A 176 -23.34 -1.89 4.03
N GLY A 177 -22.15 -1.69 4.59
CA GLY A 177 -21.93 -1.24 5.94
C GLY A 177 -20.46 -1.26 6.34
N ALA A 178 -20.14 -0.79 7.54
CA ALA A 178 -18.77 -0.73 8.01
C ALA A 178 -18.18 -2.14 8.19
N HIS A 179 -17.10 -2.45 7.44
CA HIS A 179 -16.32 -3.67 7.55
C HIS A 179 -14.93 -3.45 6.94
N LEU A 180 -14.00 -4.35 7.24
CA LEU A 180 -12.72 -4.46 6.52
C LEU A 180 -12.84 -5.61 5.53
N HIS A 181 -12.65 -5.34 4.25
CA HIS A 181 -12.44 -6.35 3.22
C HIS A 181 -10.94 -6.66 3.11
N LEU A 182 -10.56 -7.91 3.38
CA LEU A 182 -9.18 -8.40 3.25
C LEU A 182 -9.07 -9.37 2.09
N GLU A 183 -8.14 -9.12 1.16
CA GLU A 183 -7.72 -10.11 0.16
C GLU A 183 -6.33 -10.64 0.47
N VAL A 184 -6.10 -11.91 0.18
CA VAL A 184 -4.78 -12.54 0.05
C VAL A 184 -4.58 -12.92 -1.41
N ILE A 185 -3.47 -12.47 -2.00
CA ILE A 185 -3.20 -12.62 -3.44
C ILE A 185 -1.86 -13.36 -3.58
N LEU A 186 -1.90 -14.50 -4.26
CA LEU A 186 -0.74 -15.34 -4.54
C LEU A 186 -0.49 -15.36 -6.05
N GLY A 187 0.69 -14.88 -6.48
CA GLY A 187 1.03 -14.85 -7.90
C GLY A 187 0.03 -14.05 -8.77
N GLY A 188 -0.59 -13.00 -8.20
CA GLY A 188 -1.58 -12.16 -8.87
C GLY A 188 -3.01 -12.72 -8.85
N VAL A 189 -3.27 -13.86 -8.19
CA VAL A 189 -4.59 -14.50 -8.09
C VAL A 189 -5.10 -14.40 -6.65
N PRO A 190 -6.28 -13.82 -6.39
CA PRO A 190 -6.92 -13.86 -5.08
C PRO A 190 -7.21 -15.28 -4.64
N VAL A 191 -6.92 -15.59 -3.38
CA VAL A 191 -7.21 -16.88 -2.75
C VAL A 191 -8.05 -16.67 -1.50
N ASP A 192 -8.75 -17.73 -1.05
CA ASP A 192 -9.55 -17.65 0.16
C ASP A 192 -8.66 -17.30 1.38
N PRO A 193 -8.88 -16.13 2.03
CA PRO A 193 -8.11 -15.75 3.21
C PRO A 193 -8.40 -16.62 4.43
N ALA A 194 -9.57 -17.26 4.53
CA ALA A 194 -9.97 -18.00 5.73
C ALA A 194 -9.03 -19.19 6.01
N PRO A 195 -8.81 -20.16 5.08
CA PRO A 195 -7.85 -21.24 5.31
C PRO A 195 -6.41 -20.71 5.45
N TRP A 196 -6.07 -19.60 4.75
CA TRP A 196 -4.74 -19.01 4.85
C TRP A 196 -4.46 -18.45 6.26
N LEU A 197 -5.44 -17.80 6.89
CA LEU A 197 -5.37 -17.29 8.26
C LEU A 197 -5.46 -18.44 9.28
N ALA A 198 -6.36 -19.42 9.07
CA ALA A 198 -6.55 -20.55 9.96
C ALA A 198 -5.28 -21.42 10.09
N ALA A 199 -4.56 -21.64 8.98
CA ALA A 199 -3.28 -22.36 8.99
C ALA A 199 -2.20 -21.66 9.84
N ARG A 200 -2.43 -20.37 10.22
CA ARG A 200 -1.55 -19.55 11.06
C ARG A 200 -2.12 -19.28 12.46
N GLY A 201 -3.22 -19.98 12.83
CA GLY A 201 -3.87 -19.85 14.13
C GLY A 201 -4.59 -18.52 14.36
N LEU A 202 -5.01 -17.84 13.27
CA LEU A 202 -5.60 -16.50 13.34
C LEU A 202 -7.12 -16.47 13.11
N LEU A 203 -7.73 -17.61 12.79
CA LEU A 203 -9.17 -17.86 12.73
C LEU A 203 -9.52 -19.11 13.52
#